data_51eeb69738797f1100acb221748d0df7
#
_entry.id   51eeb69738797f1100acb221748d0df7
#
_cell.length_a   1.000
_cell.length_b   1.000
_cell.length_c   1.000
_cell.angle_alpha   90.00
_cell.angle_beta   90.00
_cell.angle_gamma   90.00
#
_symmetry.space_group_name_H-M   'P 1'
#
loop_
_entity.id
_entity.type
_entity.pdbx_description
1 polymer ?
#
loop_
_entity_poly.entity_id
_entity_poly.type
_entity_poly.pdbx_seq_one_letter_code
_entity_poly.pdbx_strand_id
1 'polypeptide(L)'
;MFDLIPPQLDPLHPKRHLTLLDTPFGERSVYDSLCFCNRCGSCQQACPTYWLTHEETFSPRGRNQLARLIAEKKLNVKNSRPLLERAVNSCLLCGRCTQACAGKIPTAEHMLELRRTLQLNVLPKTLFTLLAWRTKHPRLFSRLVRLGAFLRVCGLVFLANKTGLARLCGFGWVNYASQILPRRTPPLAKVLKQKGISTAPEKSTLIYLPSLEAEFCIPDLAATVLKTANQKYRTAVWSNTPNGLFDYVYGDLRQSRRTVKRLLVRWETTGKLPLLTDSIDVYLFLSRAGQLFTAWPKWHKKAQEFAKNLKFVTDILPRKPAGAENFKNAPVQLDKGALFLREGKVFDKAQTTLKTLFKKNFVECLYKDADSPAFGYSFVRFNCAPEIWLRAVQSTARTQTGTVFTLSGLSALELNFYLKKFYPSAKADHFVRLNG
;
A
#
# COMPACT_ATOMS: atom_id res chain seq x y z
N MET A 1 -10.03 -20.63 -11.93
CA MET A 1 -9.64 -20.67 -13.34
C MET A 1 -9.51 -19.24 -13.84
N PHE A 2 -8.49 -18.97 -14.59
CA PHE A 2 -7.91 -17.68 -14.84
C PHE A 2 -8.81 -16.77 -15.67
N ASP A 3 -9.51 -15.84 -15.02
CA ASP A 3 -10.29 -14.78 -15.71
C ASP A 3 -9.41 -13.79 -16.50
N LEU A 4 -8.10 -14.04 -16.55
CA LEU A 4 -7.09 -13.16 -17.15
C LEU A 4 -6.36 -13.78 -18.33
N ILE A 5 -6.48 -15.09 -18.52
CA ILE A 5 -5.96 -15.77 -19.69
C ILE A 5 -7.15 -16.33 -20.44
N PRO A 6 -7.45 -15.82 -21.63
CA PRO A 6 -8.48 -16.41 -22.47
C PRO A 6 -8.17 -17.89 -22.73
N PRO A 7 -9.21 -18.75 -22.85
CA PRO A 7 -9.00 -20.21 -22.98
C PRO A 7 -8.27 -20.64 -24.25
N GLN A 8 -8.06 -19.74 -25.19
CA GLN A 8 -7.40 -20.04 -26.46
C GLN A 8 -6.01 -19.40 -26.50
N LEU A 9 -5.03 -20.09 -25.96
CA LEU A 9 -3.63 -19.76 -26.17
C LEU A 9 -3.23 -20.10 -27.61
N ASP A 10 -3.12 -19.08 -28.45
CA ASP A 10 -2.46 -19.22 -29.73
C ASP A 10 -0.93 -19.16 -29.48
N PRO A 11 -0.19 -20.26 -29.58
CA PRO A 11 1.24 -20.29 -29.31
C PRO A 11 2.05 -19.42 -30.27
N LEU A 12 1.48 -19.07 -31.42
CA LEU A 12 2.12 -18.21 -32.42
C LEU A 12 1.91 -16.71 -32.10
N HIS A 13 0.90 -16.38 -31.27
CA HIS A 13 0.58 -15.00 -30.92
C HIS A 13 0.36 -14.86 -29.40
N PRO A 14 1.38 -15.12 -28.57
CA PRO A 14 1.22 -15.13 -27.10
C PRO A 14 0.75 -13.79 -26.54
N LYS A 15 1.00 -12.67 -27.22
CA LYS A 15 0.56 -11.34 -26.81
C LYS A 15 -0.96 -11.14 -26.74
N ARG A 16 -1.75 -11.97 -27.45
CA ARG A 16 -3.20 -11.90 -27.42
C ARG A 16 -3.82 -12.45 -26.12
N HIS A 17 -3.01 -13.10 -25.31
CA HIS A 17 -3.45 -13.84 -24.14
C HIS A 17 -3.10 -13.18 -22.81
N LEU A 18 -2.39 -12.06 -22.86
CA LEU A 18 -1.95 -11.36 -21.67
C LEU A 18 -2.77 -10.09 -21.44
N THR A 19 -2.93 -9.74 -20.17
CA THR A 19 -3.64 -8.52 -19.77
C THR A 19 -3.03 -7.30 -20.44
N LEU A 20 -3.88 -6.41 -20.93
CA LEU A 20 -3.43 -5.11 -21.45
C LEU A 20 -2.97 -4.23 -20.28
N LEU A 21 -1.87 -3.54 -20.51
CA LEU A 21 -1.28 -2.57 -19.59
C LEU A 21 -1.30 -1.20 -20.23
N ASP A 22 -1.68 -0.21 -19.43
CA ASP A 22 -1.48 1.19 -19.80
C ASP A 22 -0.02 1.56 -19.55
N THR A 23 0.69 1.94 -20.58
CA THR A 23 2.10 2.33 -20.54
C THR A 23 2.27 3.73 -21.12
N PRO A 24 3.40 4.44 -20.86
CA PRO A 24 3.70 5.73 -21.50
C PRO A 24 3.70 5.70 -23.03
N PHE A 25 3.79 4.51 -23.62
CA PHE A 25 3.77 4.30 -25.08
C PHE A 25 2.42 3.77 -25.59
N GLY A 26 1.36 3.86 -24.79
CA GLY A 26 0.04 3.36 -25.07
C GLY A 26 -0.23 1.97 -24.49
N GLU A 27 -1.41 1.44 -24.79
CA GLU A 27 -1.85 0.13 -24.29
C GLU A 27 -1.08 -0.99 -24.97
N ARG A 28 -0.48 -1.87 -24.17
CA ARG A 28 0.30 -3.03 -24.64
C ARG A 28 -0.02 -4.27 -23.84
N SER A 29 0.09 -5.43 -24.45
CA SER A 29 0.03 -6.68 -23.69
C SER A 29 1.24 -6.81 -22.74
N VAL A 30 1.07 -7.61 -21.69
CA VAL A 30 2.18 -7.94 -20.77
C VAL A 30 3.35 -8.55 -21.55
N TYR A 31 3.07 -9.44 -22.50
CA TYR A 31 4.10 -10.07 -23.33
C TYR A 31 4.85 -9.04 -24.18
N ASP A 32 4.14 -8.15 -24.86
CA ASP A 32 4.80 -7.10 -25.66
C ASP A 32 5.72 -6.25 -24.79
N SER A 33 5.25 -5.84 -23.61
CA SER A 33 6.08 -5.03 -22.71
C SER A 33 7.30 -5.79 -22.18
N LEU A 34 7.21 -7.11 -21.98
CA LEU A 34 8.36 -7.95 -21.64
C LEU A 34 9.39 -8.04 -22.78
N CYS A 35 8.93 -8.09 -24.04
CA CYS A 35 9.79 -8.16 -25.21
C CYS A 35 10.60 -6.87 -25.42
N PHE A 36 10.09 -5.72 -24.99
CA PHE A 36 10.82 -4.45 -25.04
C PHE A 36 11.98 -4.35 -24.03
N CYS A 37 12.14 -5.32 -23.16
CA CYS A 37 13.23 -5.32 -22.18
C CYS A 37 14.56 -5.68 -22.85
N ASN A 38 15.43 -4.68 -23.10
CA ASN A 38 16.76 -4.86 -23.67
C ASN A 38 17.80 -5.46 -22.71
N ARG A 39 17.40 -5.82 -21.49
CA ARG A 39 18.27 -6.42 -20.46
C ARG A 39 19.53 -5.60 -20.11
N CYS A 40 19.53 -4.30 -20.35
CA CYS A 40 20.68 -3.41 -20.15
C CYS A 40 21.14 -3.25 -18.69
N GLY A 41 20.31 -3.62 -17.70
CA GLY A 41 20.67 -3.57 -16.27
C GLY A 41 20.40 -2.24 -15.56
N SER A 42 20.05 -1.14 -16.24
CA SER A 42 19.82 0.19 -15.63
C SER A 42 18.80 0.18 -14.45
N CYS A 43 17.84 -0.75 -14.49
CA CYS A 43 16.84 -0.92 -13.45
C CYS A 43 17.35 -1.63 -12.19
N GLN A 44 18.54 -2.28 -12.25
CA GLN A 44 19.09 -3.04 -11.11
C GLN A 44 19.47 -2.12 -9.96
N GLN A 45 20.20 -1.05 -10.25
CA GLN A 45 20.62 -0.08 -9.24
C GLN A 45 19.45 0.62 -8.54
N ALA A 46 18.32 0.76 -9.24
CA ALA A 46 17.12 1.36 -8.66
C ALA A 46 16.30 0.36 -7.81
N CYS A 47 16.61 -0.93 -7.86
CA CYS A 47 15.81 -1.96 -7.21
C CYS A 47 16.27 -2.23 -5.77
N PRO A 48 15.39 -1.96 -4.75
CA PRO A 48 15.76 -2.19 -3.36
C PRO A 48 16.13 -3.64 -3.03
N THR A 49 15.41 -4.60 -3.62
CA THR A 49 15.66 -6.02 -3.35
C THR A 49 16.91 -6.56 -4.05
N TYR A 50 17.22 -6.08 -5.24
CA TYR A 50 18.50 -6.40 -5.89
C TYR A 50 19.67 -5.79 -5.11
N TRP A 51 19.53 -4.56 -4.67
CA TRP A 51 20.58 -3.91 -3.90
C TRP A 51 20.93 -4.63 -2.58
N LEU A 52 19.93 -5.30 -1.97
CA LEU A 52 20.14 -6.07 -0.73
C LEU A 52 20.82 -7.41 -0.98
N THR A 53 20.48 -8.08 -2.07
CA THR A 53 20.86 -9.48 -2.32
C THR A 53 21.96 -9.62 -3.33
N HIS A 54 22.11 -8.66 -4.25
CA HIS A 54 22.96 -8.71 -5.44
C HIS A 54 22.69 -9.92 -6.34
N GLU A 55 21.57 -10.63 -6.10
CA GLU A 55 21.16 -11.79 -6.92
C GLU A 55 20.29 -11.33 -8.10
N GLU A 56 20.59 -11.85 -9.30
CA GLU A 56 19.84 -11.53 -10.51
C GLU A 56 18.35 -11.89 -10.40
N THR A 57 18.05 -12.97 -9.71
CA THR A 57 16.67 -13.43 -9.44
C THR A 57 15.81 -12.35 -8.78
N PHE A 58 16.41 -11.47 -7.97
CA PHE A 58 15.74 -10.37 -7.29
C PHE A 58 15.84 -9.05 -8.05
N SER A 59 16.50 -9.04 -9.23
CA SER A 59 16.58 -7.87 -10.09
C SER A 59 15.31 -7.70 -10.92
N PRO A 60 14.95 -6.46 -11.32
CA PRO A 60 13.83 -6.26 -12.25
C PRO A 60 14.08 -6.91 -13.62
N ARG A 61 15.33 -6.90 -14.07
CA ARG A 61 15.76 -7.54 -15.31
C ARG A 61 15.53 -9.05 -15.26
N GLY A 62 16.01 -9.71 -14.21
CA GLY A 62 15.82 -11.15 -14.01
C GLY A 62 14.34 -11.52 -13.88
N ARG A 63 13.55 -10.71 -13.15
CA ARG A 63 12.10 -10.91 -13.03
C ARG A 63 11.38 -10.81 -14.37
N ASN A 64 11.70 -9.83 -15.19
CA ASN A 64 11.12 -9.70 -16.53
C ASN A 64 11.51 -10.89 -17.41
N GLN A 65 12.75 -11.38 -17.29
CA GLN A 65 13.19 -12.57 -18.02
C GLN A 65 12.42 -13.83 -17.56
N LEU A 66 12.24 -14.03 -16.27
CA LEU A 66 11.42 -15.14 -15.75
C LEU A 66 9.97 -15.04 -16.28
N ALA A 67 9.39 -13.85 -16.25
CA ALA A 67 8.04 -13.64 -16.78
C ALA A 67 7.95 -13.97 -18.28
N ARG A 68 8.96 -13.58 -19.06
CA ARG A 68 9.03 -13.89 -20.48
C ARG A 68 9.16 -15.38 -20.73
N LEU A 69 10.05 -16.09 -20.02
CA LEU A 69 10.24 -17.54 -20.15
C LEU A 69 8.96 -18.32 -19.82
N ILE A 70 8.17 -17.83 -18.86
CA ILE A 70 6.85 -18.41 -18.52
C ILE A 70 5.85 -18.17 -19.66
N ALA A 71 5.78 -16.95 -20.18
CA ALA A 71 4.90 -16.60 -21.29
C ALA A 71 5.20 -17.39 -22.57
N GLU A 72 6.50 -17.63 -22.82
CA GLU A 72 6.99 -18.44 -23.94
C GLU A 72 6.94 -19.95 -23.66
N LYS A 73 6.43 -20.39 -22.51
CA LYS A 73 6.40 -21.81 -22.08
C LYS A 73 7.78 -22.50 -22.01
N LYS A 74 8.86 -21.72 -21.94
CA LYS A 74 10.23 -22.22 -21.83
C LYS A 74 10.64 -22.56 -20.40
N LEU A 75 9.85 -22.21 -19.40
CA LEU A 75 10.08 -22.51 -18.00
C LEU A 75 8.95 -23.38 -17.44
N ASN A 76 9.32 -24.52 -16.85
CA ASN A 76 8.36 -25.37 -16.15
C ASN A 76 7.98 -24.76 -14.82
N VAL A 77 6.77 -24.22 -14.74
CA VAL A 77 6.25 -23.50 -13.57
C VAL A 77 6.18 -24.40 -12.33
N LYS A 78 5.82 -25.69 -12.47
CA LYS A 78 5.69 -26.60 -11.32
C LYS A 78 7.05 -26.84 -10.65
N ASN A 79 8.05 -27.18 -11.45
CA ASN A 79 9.42 -27.48 -10.98
C ASN A 79 10.12 -26.21 -10.45
N SER A 80 9.82 -25.05 -11.05
CA SER A 80 10.44 -23.77 -10.70
C SER A 80 9.65 -22.97 -9.65
N ARG A 81 8.57 -23.54 -9.08
CA ARG A 81 7.68 -22.82 -8.18
C ARG A 81 8.38 -22.14 -6.99
N PRO A 82 9.32 -22.78 -6.27
CA PRO A 82 10.01 -22.13 -5.14
C PRO A 82 10.83 -20.90 -5.60
N LEU A 83 11.51 -21.01 -6.75
CA LEU A 83 12.25 -19.88 -7.34
C LEU A 83 11.30 -18.74 -7.74
N LEU A 84 10.20 -19.04 -8.39
CA LEU A 84 9.20 -18.08 -8.80
C LEU A 84 8.56 -17.37 -7.61
N GLU A 85 8.22 -18.10 -6.56
CA GLU A 85 7.68 -17.51 -5.33
C GLU A 85 8.71 -16.58 -4.69
N ARG A 86 9.97 -16.93 -4.61
CA ARG A 86 11.04 -16.05 -4.13
C ARG A 86 11.18 -14.80 -5.00
N ALA A 87 11.33 -14.95 -6.30
CA ALA A 87 11.56 -13.87 -7.25
C ALA A 87 10.38 -12.86 -7.29
N VAL A 88 9.17 -13.38 -7.52
CA VAL A 88 7.97 -12.58 -7.75
C VAL A 88 7.46 -11.95 -6.44
N ASN A 89 7.45 -12.74 -5.34
CA ASN A 89 7.00 -12.23 -4.06
C ASN A 89 8.01 -11.27 -3.43
N SER A 90 9.30 -11.29 -3.81
CA SER A 90 10.28 -10.30 -3.36
C SER A 90 10.10 -8.92 -4.02
N CYS A 91 9.34 -8.79 -5.06
CA CYS A 91 9.04 -7.48 -5.63
C CYS A 91 8.20 -6.63 -4.69
N LEU A 92 8.69 -5.44 -4.33
CA LEU A 92 7.96 -4.47 -3.50
C LEU A 92 6.90 -3.71 -4.28
N LEU A 93 6.76 -3.95 -5.58
CA LEU A 93 5.87 -3.21 -6.49
C LEU A 93 6.09 -1.69 -6.47
N CYS A 94 7.29 -1.23 -6.15
CA CYS A 94 7.60 0.19 -5.95
C CYS A 94 7.74 1.00 -7.25
N GLY A 95 7.74 0.39 -8.44
CA GLY A 95 7.82 1.07 -9.73
C GLY A 95 9.13 1.79 -10.07
N ARG A 96 10.13 1.79 -9.16
CA ARG A 96 11.42 2.48 -9.40
C ARG A 96 12.16 1.98 -10.63
N CYS A 97 12.09 0.67 -10.86
CA CYS A 97 12.67 0.04 -12.04
C CYS A 97 12.06 0.57 -13.33
N THR A 98 10.75 0.86 -13.34
CA THR A 98 10.07 1.49 -14.47
C THR A 98 10.57 2.92 -14.68
N GLN A 99 10.77 3.68 -13.61
CA GLN A 99 11.28 5.05 -13.70
C GLN A 99 12.72 5.12 -14.21
N ALA A 100 13.58 4.21 -13.73
CA ALA A 100 14.98 4.12 -14.18
C ALA A 100 15.14 3.52 -15.58
N CYS A 101 14.11 2.88 -16.11
CA CYS A 101 14.14 2.25 -17.42
C CYS A 101 13.86 3.26 -18.52
N ALA A 102 14.75 3.35 -19.53
CA ALA A 102 14.51 4.17 -20.72
C ALA A 102 13.25 3.71 -21.48
N GLY A 103 13.04 2.39 -21.59
CA GLY A 103 11.85 1.80 -22.23
C GLY A 103 10.60 1.78 -21.34
N LYS A 104 10.67 2.32 -20.11
CA LYS A 104 9.53 2.38 -19.16
C LYS A 104 8.82 1.05 -18.95
N ILE A 105 9.58 -0.03 -18.86
CA ILE A 105 9.03 -1.39 -18.68
C ILE A 105 8.30 -1.49 -17.34
N PRO A 106 7.02 -1.86 -17.31
CA PRO A 106 6.20 -1.90 -16.11
C PRO A 106 6.41 -3.20 -15.31
N THR A 107 7.62 -3.40 -14.78
CA THR A 107 8.00 -4.63 -14.07
C THR A 107 7.12 -4.93 -12.86
N ALA A 108 6.64 -3.90 -12.16
CA ALA A 108 5.76 -4.09 -11.01
C ALA A 108 4.42 -4.74 -11.43
N GLU A 109 3.88 -4.30 -12.54
CA GLU A 109 2.66 -4.83 -13.15
C GLU A 109 2.87 -6.27 -13.64
N HIS A 110 4.03 -6.57 -14.25
CA HIS A 110 4.40 -7.93 -14.62
C HIS A 110 4.41 -8.86 -13.40
N MET A 111 4.93 -8.38 -12.26
CA MET A 111 4.97 -9.18 -11.02
C MET A 111 3.57 -9.39 -10.43
N LEU A 112 2.71 -8.37 -10.48
CA LEU A 112 1.29 -8.53 -10.11
C LEU A 112 0.60 -9.57 -10.99
N GLU A 113 0.83 -9.52 -12.30
CA GLU A 113 0.24 -10.46 -13.22
C GLU A 113 0.70 -11.90 -12.98
N LEU A 114 2.00 -12.09 -12.71
CA LEU A 114 2.51 -13.40 -12.32
C LEU A 114 1.93 -13.93 -11.01
N ARG A 115 1.74 -13.06 -9.99
CA ARG A 115 1.06 -13.46 -8.75
C ARG A 115 -0.33 -13.99 -9.01
N ARG A 116 -1.10 -13.31 -9.87
CA ARG A 116 -2.47 -13.66 -10.24
C ARG A 116 -2.52 -14.95 -11.06
N THR A 117 -1.66 -15.03 -12.08
CA THR A 117 -1.66 -16.14 -13.03
C THR A 117 -1.18 -17.44 -12.39
N LEU A 118 -0.15 -17.36 -11.56
CA LEU A 118 0.47 -18.53 -10.95
C LEU A 118 -0.10 -18.86 -9.57
N GLN A 119 -0.99 -18.04 -9.03
CA GLN A 119 -1.55 -18.18 -7.68
C GLN A 119 -0.45 -18.44 -6.64
N LEU A 120 0.58 -17.60 -6.66
CA LEU A 120 1.73 -17.72 -5.76
C LEU A 120 1.34 -17.44 -4.32
N ASN A 121 1.94 -18.17 -3.39
CA ASN A 121 1.76 -17.94 -1.95
C ASN A 121 2.51 -16.67 -1.52
N VAL A 122 1.86 -15.53 -1.58
CA VAL A 122 2.47 -14.21 -1.28
C VAL A 122 2.53 -13.96 0.23
N LEU A 123 1.58 -14.52 0.97
CA LEU A 123 1.42 -14.35 2.42
C LEU A 123 1.43 -15.69 3.14
N PRO A 124 1.78 -15.69 4.43
CA PRO A 124 1.43 -16.82 5.29
C PRO A 124 -0.06 -17.15 5.16
N LYS A 125 -0.40 -18.42 4.98
CA LYS A 125 -1.80 -18.84 4.74
C LYS A 125 -2.78 -18.32 5.79
N THR A 126 -2.37 -18.32 7.05
CA THR A 126 -3.20 -17.82 8.16
C THR A 126 -3.48 -16.32 8.06
N LEU A 127 -2.48 -15.51 7.72
CA LEU A 127 -2.65 -14.08 7.52
C LEU A 127 -3.53 -13.80 6.30
N PHE A 128 -3.29 -14.51 5.19
CA PHE A 128 -4.11 -14.40 3.99
C PHE A 128 -5.58 -14.73 4.28
N THR A 129 -5.84 -15.84 4.97
CA THR A 129 -7.20 -16.25 5.34
C THR A 129 -7.88 -15.21 6.23
N LEU A 130 -7.16 -14.68 7.22
CA LEU A 130 -7.69 -13.65 8.12
C LEU A 130 -8.10 -12.38 7.35
N LEU A 131 -7.25 -11.93 6.43
CA LEU A 131 -7.52 -10.73 5.64
C LEU A 131 -8.58 -10.96 4.56
N ALA A 132 -8.65 -12.15 3.95
CA ALA A 132 -9.73 -12.54 3.05
C ALA A 132 -11.09 -12.62 3.78
N TRP A 133 -11.10 -13.03 5.04
CA TRP A 133 -12.30 -13.02 5.89
C TRP A 133 -12.82 -11.60 6.13
N ARG A 134 -11.96 -10.60 6.22
CA ARG A 134 -12.38 -9.20 6.32
C ARG A 134 -13.35 -8.82 5.21
N THR A 135 -13.09 -9.26 3.99
CA THR A 135 -13.93 -8.92 2.83
C THR A 135 -15.29 -9.61 2.87
N LYS A 136 -15.34 -10.84 3.43
CA LYS A 136 -16.58 -11.64 3.53
C LYS A 136 -17.35 -11.35 4.82
N HIS A 137 -16.65 -11.22 5.94
CA HIS A 137 -17.20 -11.12 7.29
C HIS A 137 -16.58 -9.96 8.08
N PRO A 138 -16.80 -8.69 7.68
CA PRO A 138 -16.12 -7.54 8.28
C PRO A 138 -16.39 -7.39 9.78
N ARG A 139 -17.61 -7.71 10.27
CA ARG A 139 -17.94 -7.66 11.70
C ARG A 139 -17.18 -8.71 12.52
N LEU A 140 -17.07 -9.94 11.99
CA LEU A 140 -16.32 -11.02 12.63
C LEU A 140 -14.82 -10.68 12.66
N PHE A 141 -14.28 -10.18 11.55
CA PHE A 141 -12.89 -9.70 11.50
C PHE A 141 -12.59 -8.68 12.60
N SER A 142 -13.47 -7.68 12.79
CA SER A 142 -13.30 -6.69 13.86
C SER A 142 -13.27 -7.31 15.25
N ARG A 143 -14.09 -8.35 15.50
CA ARG A 143 -14.09 -9.09 16.78
C ARG A 143 -12.79 -9.87 16.97
N LEU A 144 -12.29 -10.54 15.92
CA LEU A 144 -11.04 -11.30 15.96
C LEU A 144 -9.82 -10.38 16.18
N VAL A 145 -9.77 -9.21 15.53
CA VAL A 145 -8.70 -8.23 15.78
C VAL A 145 -8.71 -7.75 17.23
N ARG A 146 -9.88 -7.49 17.81
CA ARG A 146 -10.01 -7.09 19.23
C ARG A 146 -9.59 -8.22 20.18
N LEU A 147 -9.99 -9.46 19.88
CA LEU A 147 -9.56 -10.63 20.63
C LEU A 147 -8.04 -10.78 20.59
N GLY A 148 -7.43 -10.67 19.41
CA GLY A 148 -5.98 -10.70 19.26
C GLY A 148 -5.27 -9.60 20.05
N ALA A 149 -5.82 -8.39 20.05
CA ALA A 149 -5.31 -7.27 20.86
C ALA A 149 -5.44 -7.56 22.36
N PHE A 150 -6.54 -8.14 22.81
CA PHE A 150 -6.74 -8.57 24.21
C PHE A 150 -5.74 -9.66 24.62
N LEU A 151 -5.61 -10.73 23.83
CA LEU A 151 -4.65 -11.83 24.09
C LEU A 151 -3.20 -11.30 24.16
N ARG A 152 -2.89 -10.27 23.39
CA ARG A 152 -1.59 -9.61 23.45
C ARG A 152 -1.38 -8.84 24.75
N VAL A 153 -2.40 -8.14 25.23
CA VAL A 153 -2.34 -7.42 26.52
C VAL A 153 -2.18 -8.39 27.67
N CYS A 154 -2.85 -9.55 27.62
CA CYS A 154 -2.72 -10.62 28.62
C CYS A 154 -1.39 -11.38 28.56
N GLY A 155 -0.47 -11.04 27.65
CA GLY A 155 0.81 -11.71 27.52
C GLY A 155 0.78 -13.06 26.80
N LEU A 156 -0.39 -13.57 26.43
CA LEU A 156 -0.52 -14.89 25.77
C LEU A 156 0.17 -14.92 24.40
N VAL A 157 0.13 -13.80 23.65
CA VAL A 157 0.88 -13.69 22.39
C VAL A 157 2.39 -13.74 22.60
N PHE A 158 2.88 -13.11 23.66
CA PHE A 158 4.31 -13.18 24.03
C PHE A 158 4.71 -14.60 24.38
N LEU A 159 3.92 -15.29 25.20
CA LEU A 159 4.17 -16.69 25.59
C LEU A 159 4.15 -17.62 24.37
N ALA A 160 3.14 -17.48 23.50
CA ALA A 160 3.04 -18.29 22.29
C ALA A 160 4.22 -18.05 21.31
N ASN A 161 4.75 -16.83 21.25
CA ASN A 161 5.95 -16.54 20.47
C ASN A 161 7.21 -17.12 21.11
N LYS A 162 7.36 -17.00 22.43
CA LYS A 162 8.52 -17.51 23.19
C LYS A 162 8.61 -19.04 23.14
N THR A 163 7.48 -19.74 23.25
CA THR A 163 7.40 -21.21 23.16
C THR A 163 7.46 -21.75 21.73
N GLY A 164 7.44 -20.89 20.71
CA GLY A 164 7.38 -21.32 19.31
C GLY A 164 6.00 -21.78 18.84
N LEU A 165 5.01 -21.86 19.72
CA LEU A 165 3.65 -22.31 19.40
C LEU A 165 3.01 -21.47 18.28
N ALA A 166 3.20 -20.16 18.30
CA ALA A 166 2.70 -19.27 17.25
C ALA A 166 3.27 -19.67 15.86
N ARG A 167 4.55 -20.04 15.79
CA ARG A 167 5.20 -20.48 14.55
C ARG A 167 4.68 -21.84 14.08
N LEU A 168 4.51 -22.78 14.99
CA LEU A 168 3.95 -24.12 14.70
C LEU A 168 2.53 -24.02 14.15
N CYS A 169 1.70 -23.13 14.71
CA CYS A 169 0.32 -22.89 14.24
C CYS A 169 0.25 -21.99 12.99
N GLY A 170 1.38 -21.62 12.37
CA GLY A 170 1.41 -20.76 11.17
C GLY A 170 1.19 -19.27 11.46
N PHE A 171 1.22 -18.84 12.72
CA PHE A 171 1.09 -17.44 13.15
C PHE A 171 2.43 -16.75 13.44
N GLY A 172 3.54 -17.25 12.89
CA GLY A 172 4.87 -16.66 13.10
C GLY A 172 4.97 -15.17 12.75
N TRP A 173 4.14 -14.68 11.83
CA TRP A 173 4.03 -13.28 11.47
C TRP A 173 3.51 -12.37 12.62
N VAL A 174 2.81 -12.95 13.61
CA VAL A 174 2.26 -12.21 14.76
C VAL A 174 3.40 -11.66 15.62
N ASN A 175 4.55 -12.31 15.66
CA ASN A 175 5.72 -11.78 16.37
C ASN A 175 6.13 -10.41 15.82
N TYR A 176 6.30 -10.28 14.50
CA TYR A 176 6.63 -9.02 13.86
C TYR A 176 5.51 -7.98 14.05
N ALA A 177 4.27 -8.36 13.76
CA ALA A 177 3.12 -7.48 13.97
C ALA A 177 3.02 -6.97 15.40
N SER A 178 3.33 -7.81 16.40
CA SER A 178 3.30 -7.42 17.80
C SER A 178 4.39 -6.43 18.21
N GLN A 179 5.45 -6.31 17.46
CA GLN A 179 6.50 -5.31 17.72
C GLN A 179 6.16 -3.94 17.16
N ILE A 180 5.49 -3.89 16.00
CA ILE A 180 5.18 -2.66 15.28
C ILE A 180 3.85 -2.04 15.74
N LEU A 181 2.82 -2.86 15.92
CA LEU A 181 1.49 -2.38 16.25
C LEU A 181 1.41 -1.88 17.71
N PRO A 182 0.63 -0.85 18.00
CA PRO A 182 0.40 -0.36 19.36
C PRO A 182 -0.18 -1.46 20.27
N ARG A 183 0.20 -1.49 21.53
CA ARG A 183 -0.26 -2.53 22.48
C ARG A 183 -1.77 -2.49 22.74
N ARG A 184 -2.35 -1.30 22.79
CA ARG A 184 -3.80 -1.10 23.01
C ARG A 184 -4.31 -0.15 21.95
N THR A 185 -5.34 -0.57 21.23
CA THR A 185 -6.05 0.23 20.24
C THR A 185 -7.53 0.24 20.59
N PRO A 186 -8.05 1.35 21.09
CA PRO A 186 -9.49 1.46 21.32
C PRO A 186 -10.22 1.40 19.97
N PRO A 187 -11.47 0.90 19.93
CA PRO A 187 -12.29 0.95 18.72
C PRO A 187 -12.45 2.37 18.21
N LEU A 188 -12.39 2.58 16.90
CA LEU A 188 -12.55 3.89 16.27
C LEU A 188 -13.80 4.63 16.80
N ALA A 189 -14.94 3.95 16.86
CA ALA A 189 -16.18 4.55 17.39
C ALA A 189 -16.05 5.09 18.82
N LYS A 190 -15.26 4.42 19.69
CA LYS A 190 -14.99 4.89 21.04
C LYS A 190 -14.13 6.15 21.04
N VAL A 191 -13.10 6.19 20.21
CA VAL A 191 -12.23 7.39 20.08
C VAL A 191 -13.02 8.58 19.56
N LEU A 192 -13.86 8.38 18.54
CA LEU A 192 -14.68 9.44 17.97
C LEU A 192 -15.68 9.99 19.00
N LYS A 193 -16.32 9.10 19.78
CA LYS A 193 -17.22 9.52 20.86
C LYS A 193 -16.48 10.31 21.95
N GLN A 194 -15.30 9.85 22.37
CA GLN A 194 -14.48 10.55 23.37
C GLN A 194 -14.04 11.95 22.90
N LYS A 195 -13.81 12.12 21.61
CA LYS A 195 -13.40 13.40 21.00
C LYS A 195 -14.59 14.26 20.53
N GLY A 196 -15.83 13.84 20.77
CA GLY A 196 -17.03 14.57 20.35
C GLY A 196 -17.20 14.67 18.82
N ILE A 197 -16.63 13.73 18.06
CA ILE A 197 -16.68 13.78 16.60
C ILE A 197 -17.89 12.97 16.11
N SER A 198 -18.83 13.62 15.44
CA SER A 198 -19.99 12.96 14.83
C SER A 198 -19.57 12.12 13.62
N THR A 199 -20.15 10.91 13.51
CA THR A 199 -19.84 9.94 12.45
C THR A 199 -20.95 9.72 11.43
N ALA A 200 -22.13 10.30 11.64
CA ALA A 200 -23.30 10.15 10.79
C ALA A 200 -24.13 11.44 10.78
N PRO A 201 -23.67 12.52 10.18
CA PRO A 201 -24.46 13.72 10.04
C PRO A 201 -25.61 13.48 9.06
N GLU A 202 -26.80 13.98 9.36
CA GLU A 202 -28.02 13.79 8.59
C GLU A 202 -27.93 14.23 7.13
N LYS A 203 -27.04 15.19 6.82
CA LYS A 203 -26.75 15.67 5.44
C LYS A 203 -25.25 15.68 5.20
N SER A 204 -24.67 14.51 4.96
CA SER A 204 -23.24 14.42 4.64
C SER A 204 -22.94 15.00 3.25
N THR A 205 -21.80 15.70 3.15
CA THR A 205 -21.27 16.25 1.89
C THR A 205 -19.94 15.60 1.49
N LEU A 206 -19.41 14.75 2.37
CA LEU A 206 -18.17 14.01 2.17
C LEU A 206 -18.29 12.64 2.83
N ILE A 207 -17.71 11.62 2.21
CA ILE A 207 -17.60 10.29 2.79
C ILE A 207 -16.12 10.06 3.14
N TYR A 208 -15.84 9.63 4.36
CA TYR A 208 -14.52 9.18 4.76
C TYR A 208 -14.46 7.66 4.80
N LEU A 209 -13.55 7.11 4.01
CA LEU A 209 -13.19 5.69 3.97
C LEU A 209 -11.85 5.51 4.70
N PRO A 210 -11.86 5.16 5.99
CA PRO A 210 -10.62 4.97 6.74
C PRO A 210 -9.83 3.79 6.19
N SER A 211 -8.52 3.92 6.18
CA SER A 211 -7.61 2.81 5.92
C SER A 211 -7.71 1.78 7.04
N LEU A 212 -7.20 0.57 6.77
CA LEU A 212 -7.20 -0.52 7.75
C LEU A 212 -6.41 -0.12 9.01
N GLU A 213 -5.26 0.52 8.82
CA GLU A 213 -4.41 1.01 9.89
C GLU A 213 -5.06 2.13 10.71
N ALA A 214 -5.74 3.08 10.06
CA ALA A 214 -6.45 4.16 10.75
C ALA A 214 -7.66 3.64 11.52
N GLU A 215 -8.28 2.57 11.07
CA GLU A 215 -9.45 2.00 11.75
C GLU A 215 -9.07 1.10 12.93
N PHE A 216 -8.02 0.26 12.77
CA PHE A 216 -7.70 -0.80 13.73
C PHE A 216 -6.40 -0.59 14.50
N CYS A 217 -5.46 0.20 13.99
CA CYS A 217 -4.13 0.36 14.58
C CYS A 217 -3.92 1.76 15.18
N ILE A 218 -4.37 2.81 14.48
CA ILE A 218 -4.16 4.20 14.89
C ILE A 218 -5.48 4.98 14.76
N PRO A 219 -6.52 4.68 15.57
CA PRO A 219 -7.81 5.36 15.45
C PRO A 219 -7.76 6.87 15.70
N ASP A 220 -6.74 7.35 16.41
CA ASP A 220 -6.46 8.78 16.55
C ASP A 220 -6.11 9.45 15.21
N LEU A 221 -5.51 8.73 14.26
CA LEU A 221 -5.30 9.23 12.92
C LEU A 221 -6.63 9.51 12.23
N ALA A 222 -7.56 8.55 12.25
CA ALA A 222 -8.90 8.73 11.68
C ALA A 222 -9.65 9.89 12.35
N ALA A 223 -9.51 10.04 13.66
CA ALA A 223 -10.11 11.16 14.38
C ALA A 223 -9.55 12.52 13.93
N THR A 224 -8.22 12.62 13.70
CA THR A 224 -7.60 13.84 13.17
C THR A 224 -8.05 14.13 11.73
N VAL A 225 -8.16 13.11 10.89
CA VAL A 225 -8.69 13.25 9.52
C VAL A 225 -10.12 13.82 9.57
N LEU A 226 -10.98 13.26 10.41
CA LEU A 226 -12.36 13.71 10.56
C LEU A 226 -12.47 15.11 11.13
N LYS A 227 -11.68 15.44 12.17
CA LYS A 227 -11.62 16.79 12.73
C LYS A 227 -11.25 17.82 11.65
N THR A 228 -10.23 17.49 10.83
CA THR A 228 -9.80 18.34 9.72
C THR A 228 -10.87 18.45 8.63
N ALA A 229 -11.47 17.31 8.22
CA ALA A 229 -12.51 17.30 7.22
C ALA A 229 -13.76 18.07 7.63
N ASN A 230 -14.17 17.95 8.92
CA ASN A 230 -15.37 18.59 9.47
C ASN A 230 -15.24 20.11 9.59
N GLN A 231 -14.04 20.69 9.43
CA GLN A 231 -13.89 22.15 9.31
C GLN A 231 -14.56 22.70 8.04
N LYS A 232 -14.69 21.86 7.00
CA LYS A 232 -15.21 22.28 5.69
C LYS A 232 -16.40 21.46 5.19
N TYR A 233 -16.52 20.22 5.65
CA TYR A 233 -17.49 19.24 5.16
C TYR A 233 -18.31 18.65 6.32
N ARG A 234 -19.50 18.15 6.01
CA ARG A 234 -20.23 17.24 6.90
C ARG A 234 -19.85 15.82 6.49
N THR A 235 -19.08 15.12 7.35
CA THR A 235 -18.42 13.88 6.95
C THR A 235 -19.12 12.65 7.51
N ALA A 236 -19.57 11.75 6.63
CA ALA A 236 -19.98 10.40 6.98
C ALA A 236 -18.80 9.45 6.98
N VAL A 237 -18.77 8.47 7.88
CA VAL A 237 -17.68 7.49 7.98
C VAL A 237 -18.14 6.11 7.52
N TRP A 238 -17.41 5.53 6.58
CA TRP A 238 -17.62 4.16 6.12
C TRP A 238 -16.68 3.20 6.85
N SER A 239 -16.90 3.06 8.15
CA SER A 239 -16.14 2.11 8.97
C SER A 239 -16.27 0.68 8.45
N ASN A 240 -15.19 -0.08 8.64
CA ASN A 240 -15.11 -1.51 8.33
C ASN A 240 -15.51 -1.86 6.88
N THR A 241 -15.22 -0.94 5.95
CA THR A 241 -15.57 -1.11 4.54
C THR A 241 -14.33 -1.58 3.76
N PRO A 242 -14.33 -2.80 3.21
CA PRO A 242 -13.26 -3.27 2.35
C PRO A 242 -13.18 -2.45 1.06
N ASN A 243 -11.96 -2.17 0.60
CA ASN A 243 -11.71 -1.39 -0.62
C ASN A 243 -11.17 -2.20 -1.80
N GLY A 244 -10.74 -3.46 -1.57
CA GLY A 244 -10.24 -4.37 -2.61
C GLY A 244 -8.73 -4.25 -2.91
N LEU A 245 -8.02 -3.30 -2.33
CA LEU A 245 -6.58 -3.13 -2.53
C LEU A 245 -5.80 -4.38 -2.12
N PHE A 246 -6.13 -4.94 -0.93
CA PHE A 246 -5.48 -6.12 -0.42
C PHE A 246 -5.57 -7.29 -1.41
N ASP A 247 -6.79 -7.61 -1.84
CA ASP A 247 -7.04 -8.70 -2.78
C ASP A 247 -6.29 -8.45 -4.11
N TYR A 248 -6.24 -7.20 -4.57
CA TYR A 248 -5.54 -6.79 -5.79
C TYR A 248 -4.04 -7.08 -5.70
N VAL A 249 -3.41 -6.64 -4.64
CA VAL A 249 -1.96 -6.76 -4.42
C VAL A 249 -1.53 -8.21 -4.27
N TYR A 250 -2.35 -9.03 -3.61
CA TYR A 250 -2.05 -10.44 -3.37
C TYR A 250 -2.53 -11.38 -4.48
N GLY A 251 -3.06 -10.85 -5.57
CA GLY A 251 -3.33 -11.59 -6.79
C GLY A 251 -4.75 -12.13 -6.93
N ASP A 252 -5.67 -11.90 -5.97
CA ASP A 252 -7.07 -12.25 -6.14
C ASP A 252 -7.87 -11.12 -6.84
N LEU A 253 -7.62 -10.97 -8.13
CA LEU A 253 -8.27 -9.95 -8.96
C LEU A 253 -9.80 -10.11 -8.99
N ARG A 254 -10.30 -11.37 -8.94
CA ARG A 254 -11.74 -11.65 -8.94
C ARG A 254 -12.40 -11.10 -7.69
N GLN A 255 -11.80 -11.33 -6.54
CA GLN A 255 -12.31 -10.81 -5.28
C GLN A 255 -12.16 -9.28 -5.21
N SER A 256 -11.03 -8.74 -5.67
CA SER A 256 -10.81 -7.30 -5.76
C SER A 256 -11.91 -6.62 -6.60
N ARG A 257 -12.19 -7.12 -7.80
CA ARG A 257 -13.30 -6.63 -8.64
C ARG A 257 -14.64 -6.67 -7.93
N ARG A 258 -14.98 -7.79 -7.26
CA ARG A 258 -16.23 -7.92 -6.50
C ARG A 258 -16.34 -6.87 -5.39
N THR A 259 -15.24 -6.65 -4.68
CA THR A 259 -15.17 -5.67 -3.60
C THR A 259 -15.36 -4.25 -4.13
N VAL A 260 -14.63 -3.89 -5.18
CA VAL A 260 -14.75 -2.57 -5.82
C VAL A 260 -16.16 -2.38 -6.42
N LYS A 261 -16.75 -3.39 -7.05
CA LYS A 261 -18.16 -3.30 -7.52
C LYS A 261 -19.13 -2.96 -6.38
N ARG A 262 -19.01 -3.62 -5.22
CA ARG A 262 -19.84 -3.33 -4.04
C ARG A 262 -19.62 -1.89 -3.55
N LEU A 263 -18.37 -1.44 -3.55
CA LEU A 263 -18.02 -0.08 -3.17
C LEU A 263 -18.66 0.96 -4.13
N LEU A 264 -18.57 0.72 -5.43
CA LEU A 264 -19.19 1.58 -6.46
C LEU A 264 -20.72 1.63 -6.32
N VAL A 265 -21.37 0.50 -6.12
CA VAL A 265 -22.84 0.46 -5.91
C VAL A 265 -23.22 1.25 -4.64
N ARG A 266 -22.51 1.04 -3.54
CA ARG A 266 -22.73 1.79 -2.31
C ARG A 266 -22.50 3.29 -2.50
N TRP A 267 -21.49 3.67 -3.28
CA TRP A 267 -21.21 5.08 -3.57
C TRP A 267 -22.32 5.74 -4.37
N GLU A 268 -22.91 5.03 -5.34
CA GLU A 268 -24.07 5.53 -6.10
C GLU A 268 -25.27 5.82 -5.18
N THR A 269 -25.53 4.99 -4.16
CA THR A 269 -26.64 5.22 -3.22
C THR A 269 -26.49 6.47 -2.35
N THR A 270 -25.29 7.02 -2.25
CA THR A 270 -25.02 8.27 -1.51
C THR A 270 -25.15 9.53 -2.36
N GLY A 271 -25.64 9.44 -3.59
CA GLY A 271 -25.69 10.56 -4.52
C GLY A 271 -24.30 10.94 -5.07
N LYS A 272 -23.39 9.97 -5.12
CA LYS A 272 -22.02 10.13 -5.68
C LYS A 272 -21.17 11.18 -4.95
N LEU A 273 -21.30 11.28 -3.66
CA LEU A 273 -20.54 12.22 -2.84
C LEU A 273 -19.01 11.99 -2.99
N PRO A 274 -18.20 13.05 -2.82
CA PRO A 274 -16.75 12.90 -2.75
C PRO A 274 -16.34 11.91 -1.67
N LEU A 275 -15.34 11.07 -1.96
CA LEU A 275 -14.83 10.06 -1.04
C LEU A 275 -13.39 10.36 -0.65
N LEU A 276 -13.16 10.57 0.64
CA LEU A 276 -11.86 10.85 1.24
C LEU A 276 -11.21 9.57 1.76
N THR A 277 -9.92 9.42 1.56
CA THR A 277 -9.11 8.40 2.22
C THR A 277 -7.83 8.98 2.79
N ASP A 278 -7.30 8.33 3.82
CA ASP A 278 -6.09 8.69 4.55
C ASP A 278 -4.84 7.91 4.11
N SER A 279 -5.00 6.83 3.36
CA SER A 279 -3.90 6.05 2.84
C SER A 279 -3.66 6.34 1.37
N ILE A 280 -2.42 6.71 1.04
CA ILE A 280 -2.00 6.95 -0.35
C ILE A 280 -2.20 5.71 -1.21
N ASP A 281 -1.96 4.53 -0.64
CA ASP A 281 -2.08 3.26 -1.34
C ASP A 281 -3.52 2.98 -1.76
N VAL A 282 -4.47 3.24 -0.85
CA VAL A 282 -5.91 3.11 -1.13
C VAL A 282 -6.34 4.14 -2.16
N TYR A 283 -5.90 5.40 -2.02
CA TYR A 283 -6.21 6.47 -2.97
C TYR A 283 -5.79 6.09 -4.39
N LEU A 284 -4.55 5.68 -4.54
CA LEU A 284 -3.98 5.39 -5.85
C LEU A 284 -4.55 4.12 -6.48
N PHE A 285 -4.84 3.11 -5.67
CA PHE A 285 -5.55 1.93 -6.15
C PHE A 285 -6.96 2.29 -6.67
N LEU A 286 -7.72 3.04 -5.88
CA LEU A 286 -9.09 3.42 -6.25
C LEU A 286 -9.12 4.44 -7.40
N SER A 287 -8.13 5.33 -7.53
CA SER A 287 -8.01 6.24 -8.67
C SER A 287 -7.81 5.51 -10.00
N ARG A 288 -7.26 4.30 -9.95
CA ARG A 288 -7.06 3.42 -11.11
C ARG A 288 -8.09 2.27 -11.18
N ALA A 289 -9.14 2.34 -10.38
CA ALA A 289 -10.15 1.26 -10.34
C ALA A 289 -10.80 0.96 -11.71
N GLY A 290 -10.80 1.92 -12.63
CA GLY A 290 -11.23 1.70 -14.02
C GLY A 290 -10.48 0.56 -14.71
N GLN A 291 -9.19 0.41 -14.45
CA GLN A 291 -8.36 -0.65 -15.04
C GLN A 291 -8.82 -2.07 -14.65
N LEU A 292 -9.51 -2.22 -13.52
CA LEU A 292 -10.11 -3.49 -13.12
C LEU A 292 -11.25 -3.93 -14.03
N PHE A 293 -11.82 -3.02 -14.82
CA PHE A 293 -13.07 -3.20 -15.56
C PHE A 293 -12.94 -2.89 -17.04
N THR A 294 -11.76 -2.94 -17.63
CA THR A 294 -11.52 -2.66 -19.06
C THR A 294 -12.41 -3.50 -19.97
N ALA A 295 -12.64 -4.79 -19.62
CA ALA A 295 -13.53 -5.69 -20.35
C ALA A 295 -15.04 -5.45 -20.09
N TRP A 296 -15.42 -4.50 -19.24
CA TRP A 296 -16.81 -4.22 -18.87
C TRP A 296 -17.10 -2.71 -18.97
N PRO A 297 -17.47 -2.19 -20.14
CA PRO A 297 -17.59 -0.75 -20.40
C PRO A 297 -18.44 0.02 -19.38
N LYS A 298 -19.57 -0.56 -18.97
CA LYS A 298 -20.48 0.04 -17.97
C LYS A 298 -19.76 0.26 -16.61
N TRP A 299 -19.04 -0.75 -16.14
CA TRP A 299 -18.30 -0.67 -14.86
C TRP A 299 -17.05 0.18 -14.98
N HIS A 300 -16.39 0.14 -16.14
CA HIS A 300 -15.25 0.99 -16.44
C HIS A 300 -15.62 2.48 -16.31
N LYS A 301 -16.69 2.90 -16.99
CA LYS A 301 -17.21 4.28 -16.91
C LYS A 301 -17.57 4.69 -15.48
N LYS A 302 -18.26 3.82 -14.72
CA LYS A 302 -18.60 4.07 -13.32
C LYS A 302 -17.35 4.23 -12.44
N ALA A 303 -16.36 3.36 -12.61
CA ALA A 303 -15.12 3.43 -11.86
C ALA A 303 -14.28 4.68 -12.21
N GLN A 304 -14.30 5.12 -13.45
CA GLN A 304 -13.67 6.39 -13.85
C GLN A 304 -14.38 7.61 -13.24
N GLU A 305 -15.72 7.61 -13.21
CA GLU A 305 -16.49 8.66 -12.55
C GLU A 305 -16.21 8.70 -11.04
N PHE A 306 -16.18 7.54 -10.39
CA PHE A 306 -15.81 7.40 -8.98
C PHE A 306 -14.41 7.94 -8.71
N ALA A 307 -13.43 7.62 -9.56
CA ALA A 307 -12.04 8.07 -9.42
C ALA A 307 -11.91 9.61 -9.45
N LYS A 308 -12.76 10.30 -10.23
CA LYS A 308 -12.80 11.78 -10.28
C LYS A 308 -13.30 12.40 -8.96
N ASN A 309 -14.08 11.65 -8.18
CA ASN A 309 -14.65 12.09 -6.92
C ASN A 309 -13.80 11.69 -5.69
N LEU A 310 -12.63 11.07 -5.91
CA LEU A 310 -11.72 10.73 -4.82
C LEU A 310 -10.98 11.97 -4.32
N LYS A 311 -10.82 12.03 -3.01
CA LYS A 311 -10.01 13.02 -2.30
C LYS A 311 -8.99 12.31 -1.42
N PHE A 312 -7.84 12.94 -1.29
CA PHE A 312 -6.81 12.52 -0.36
C PHE A 312 -6.68 13.56 0.77
N VAL A 313 -6.06 13.20 1.89
CA VAL A 313 -5.90 14.11 3.05
C VAL A 313 -5.25 15.44 2.69
N THR A 314 -4.40 15.51 1.65
CA THR A 314 -3.84 16.77 1.15
C THR A 314 -4.88 17.75 0.59
N ASP A 315 -6.09 17.25 0.25
CA ASP A 315 -7.15 18.08 -0.33
C ASP A 315 -8.01 18.76 0.72
N ILE A 316 -7.95 18.27 1.96
CA ILE A 316 -8.71 18.81 3.09
C ILE A 316 -7.87 19.68 4.01
N LEU A 317 -6.54 19.60 3.94
CA LEU A 317 -5.66 20.41 4.77
C LEU A 317 -5.83 21.92 4.46
N PRO A 318 -5.93 22.77 5.48
CA PRO A 318 -5.91 24.21 5.30
C PRO A 318 -4.53 24.68 4.82
N ARG A 319 -4.46 25.85 4.17
CA ARG A 319 -3.20 26.45 3.71
C ARG A 319 -2.20 26.68 4.85
N LYS A 320 -2.70 26.99 6.05
CA LYS A 320 -1.92 27.14 7.28
C LYS A 320 -2.47 26.16 8.33
N PRO A 321 -1.95 24.94 8.39
CA PRO A 321 -2.38 23.95 9.37
C PRO A 321 -2.00 24.39 10.78
N ALA A 322 -2.93 24.27 11.73
CA ALA A 322 -2.73 24.73 13.10
C ALA A 322 -1.60 24.02 13.86
N GLY A 323 -1.38 22.74 13.57
CA GLY A 323 -0.34 21.94 14.20
C GLY A 323 1.05 22.09 13.56
N ALA A 324 1.21 22.85 12.46
CA ALA A 324 2.50 23.02 11.79
C ALA A 324 3.57 23.64 12.68
N GLU A 325 3.19 24.48 13.62
CA GLU A 325 4.10 25.12 14.60
C GLU A 325 4.86 24.09 15.45
N ASN A 326 4.23 22.97 15.78
CA ASN A 326 4.82 21.90 16.61
C ASN A 326 6.03 21.21 15.94
N PHE A 327 6.24 21.45 14.66
CA PHE A 327 7.29 20.79 13.87
C PHE A 327 8.38 21.77 13.37
N LYS A 328 8.30 23.06 13.74
CA LYS A 328 9.25 24.08 13.25
C LYS A 328 10.66 23.99 13.85
N ASN A 329 10.79 23.37 15.01
CA ASN A 329 12.05 23.39 15.78
C ASN A 329 13.09 22.35 15.29
N ALA A 330 12.73 21.51 14.31
CA ALA A 330 13.64 20.52 13.76
C ALA A 330 13.42 20.35 12.26
N PRO A 331 14.43 19.89 11.50
CA PRO A 331 14.24 19.57 10.10
C PRO A 331 13.14 18.53 9.88
N VAL A 332 12.37 18.71 8.82
CA VAL A 332 11.28 17.80 8.42
C VAL A 332 11.56 17.20 7.06
N GLN A 333 11.13 15.97 6.87
CA GLN A 333 11.29 15.21 5.63
C GLN A 333 9.97 14.59 5.21
N LEU A 334 9.77 14.36 3.92
CA LEU A 334 8.66 13.57 3.39
C LEU A 334 9.18 12.20 2.97
N ASP A 335 8.65 11.14 3.60
CA ASP A 335 8.81 9.79 3.12
C ASP A 335 7.92 9.57 1.89
N LYS A 336 8.56 9.28 0.77
CA LYS A 336 7.90 9.13 -0.52
C LYS A 336 7.09 7.84 -0.62
N GLY A 337 7.24 6.92 0.33
CA GLY A 337 6.68 5.59 0.24
C GLY A 337 7.22 4.79 -0.96
N ALA A 338 7.03 3.50 -0.99
CA ALA A 338 7.24 2.71 -2.20
C ALA A 338 6.05 2.96 -3.12
N LEU A 339 6.14 3.98 -3.89
CA LEU A 339 5.09 4.29 -4.84
C LEU A 339 5.43 3.62 -6.17
N PHE A 340 4.87 2.52 -6.41
CA PHE A 340 4.21 2.11 -7.63
C PHE A 340 3.59 3.30 -8.40
N LEU A 341 3.71 4.47 -7.86
CA LEU A 341 2.72 5.52 -7.88
C LEU A 341 3.32 6.90 -7.73
N ARG A 342 4.62 7.07 -7.93
CA ARG A 342 5.25 8.40 -8.00
C ARG A 342 4.68 9.29 -9.11
N GLU A 343 3.75 8.76 -9.87
CA GLU A 343 2.98 9.50 -10.84
C GLU A 343 1.73 10.06 -10.17
N GLY A 344 1.83 11.20 -9.52
CA GLY A 344 0.60 11.78 -9.03
C GLY A 344 0.78 13.12 -8.34
N LYS A 345 -0.07 14.03 -8.77
CA LYS A 345 -0.29 15.37 -8.20
C LYS A 345 -0.38 15.42 -6.67
N VAL A 346 -0.73 14.28 -6.03
CA VAL A 346 -0.86 14.17 -4.56
C VAL A 346 0.49 14.27 -3.87
N PHE A 347 1.49 13.56 -4.40
CA PHE A 347 2.83 13.61 -3.82
C PHE A 347 3.45 15.00 -3.99
N ASP A 348 3.37 15.56 -5.19
CA ASP A 348 3.87 16.91 -5.49
C ASP A 348 3.19 17.95 -4.61
N LYS A 349 1.87 17.80 -4.38
CA LYS A 349 1.11 18.66 -3.49
C LYS A 349 1.58 18.55 -2.04
N ALA A 350 1.82 17.33 -1.52
CA ALA A 350 2.34 17.13 -0.18
C ALA A 350 3.75 17.74 -0.02
N GLN A 351 4.64 17.50 -0.97
CA GLN A 351 5.98 18.05 -0.98
C GLN A 351 5.98 19.59 -1.04
N THR A 352 5.19 20.15 -1.92
CA THR A 352 5.03 21.60 -2.05
C THR A 352 4.49 22.21 -0.77
N THR A 353 3.52 21.58 -0.13
CA THR A 353 2.98 22.01 1.16
C THR A 353 4.07 22.06 2.22
N LEU A 354 4.89 20.99 2.36
CA LEU A 354 5.99 20.97 3.34
C LEU A 354 7.06 22.01 3.01
N LYS A 355 7.46 22.14 1.75
CA LYS A 355 8.42 23.17 1.31
C LYS A 355 7.93 24.59 1.65
N THR A 356 6.65 24.86 1.45
CA THR A 356 6.05 26.17 1.75
C THR A 356 5.99 26.44 3.26
N LEU A 357 5.60 25.44 4.06
CA LEU A 357 5.45 25.58 5.51
C LEU A 357 6.80 25.67 6.25
N PHE A 358 7.75 24.83 5.86
CA PHE A 358 9.00 24.65 6.62
C PHE A 358 10.23 25.29 5.96
N LYS A 359 10.11 25.74 4.71
CA LYS A 359 11.19 26.46 4.00
C LYS A 359 12.56 25.77 4.15
N LYS A 360 13.49 26.43 4.84
CA LYS A 360 14.87 25.92 5.10
C LYS A 360 14.89 24.64 5.94
N ASN A 361 13.88 24.41 6.77
CA ASN A 361 13.76 23.21 7.60
C ASN A 361 13.19 22.01 6.85
N PHE A 362 12.74 22.17 5.60
CA PHE A 362 12.38 21.03 4.76
C PHE A 362 13.63 20.46 4.11
N VAL A 363 13.92 19.19 4.41
CA VAL A 363 15.09 18.47 3.87
C VAL A 363 14.62 17.34 2.97
N GLU A 364 15.19 17.24 1.78
CA GLU A 364 14.92 16.12 0.89
C GLU A 364 15.64 14.86 1.36
N CYS A 365 15.05 13.68 1.13
CA CYS A 365 15.68 12.42 1.42
C CYS A 365 17.00 12.29 0.64
N LEU A 366 18.10 12.04 1.34
CA LEU A 366 19.45 11.94 0.73
C LEU A 366 19.53 10.80 -0.29
N TYR A 367 18.91 9.71 0.04
CA TYR A 367 18.78 8.61 -0.90
C TYR A 367 17.49 8.81 -1.69
N LYS A 368 17.61 9.23 -2.95
CA LYS A 368 16.47 9.27 -3.87
C LYS A 368 15.69 7.95 -3.88
N ASP A 369 16.29 6.92 -3.30
CA ASP A 369 15.89 5.53 -3.30
C ASP A 369 15.60 4.94 -1.91
N ALA A 370 15.64 5.73 -0.82
CA ALA A 370 15.34 5.27 0.53
C ALA A 370 13.84 5.39 0.83
N ASP A 371 13.01 4.89 -0.07
CA ASP A 371 11.58 4.92 0.15
C ASP A 371 11.15 3.71 0.97
N SER A 372 10.27 3.94 1.93
CA SER A 372 9.66 2.89 2.71
C SER A 372 8.87 1.91 1.84
N PRO A 373 8.78 0.63 2.22
CA PRO A 373 7.92 -0.32 1.53
C PRO A 373 6.46 0.10 1.66
N ALA A 374 5.74 0.19 0.53
CA ALA A 374 4.31 0.48 0.53
C ALA A 374 3.46 -0.78 0.74
N PHE A 375 2.15 -0.60 0.90
CA PHE A 375 1.11 -1.62 0.92
C PHE A 375 1.16 -2.61 2.09
N GLY A 376 1.77 -2.27 3.21
CA GLY A 376 1.95 -3.23 4.30
C GLY A 376 2.83 -4.43 3.88
N TYR A 377 3.68 -4.23 2.87
CA TYR A 377 4.55 -5.28 2.33
C TYR A 377 5.58 -5.78 3.33
N SER A 378 5.93 -4.98 4.31
CA SER A 378 6.77 -5.37 5.41
C SER A 378 6.17 -6.51 6.24
N PHE A 379 4.83 -6.57 6.39
CA PHE A 379 4.16 -7.73 7.00
C PHE A 379 4.34 -9.02 6.19
N VAL A 380 4.56 -8.89 4.90
CA VAL A 380 4.76 -10.02 3.98
C VAL A 380 6.20 -10.47 3.95
N ARG A 381 7.14 -9.59 4.32
CA ARG A 381 8.55 -9.78 4.03
C ARG A 381 9.44 -9.45 5.20
N PHE A 382 9.27 -10.25 6.24
CA PHE A 382 10.11 -10.24 7.43
C PHE A 382 11.63 -10.29 7.14
N ASN A 383 12.02 -10.80 5.97
CA ASN A 383 13.43 -11.02 5.65
C ASN A 383 14.10 -9.83 4.94
N CYS A 384 13.37 -9.00 4.22
CA CYS A 384 13.95 -7.86 3.47
C CYS A 384 13.49 -6.49 3.98
N ALA A 385 12.42 -6.43 4.78
CA ALA A 385 11.90 -5.17 5.28
C ALA A 385 12.86 -4.44 6.22
N PRO A 386 13.57 -5.12 7.17
CA PRO A 386 14.47 -4.45 8.08
C PRO A 386 15.54 -3.62 7.39
N GLU A 387 16.20 -4.16 6.39
CA GLU A 387 17.31 -3.48 5.71
C GLU A 387 16.81 -2.30 4.86
N ILE A 388 15.63 -2.40 4.26
CA ILE A 388 15.02 -1.30 3.51
C ILE A 388 14.68 -0.15 4.45
N TRP A 389 14.07 -0.44 5.61
CA TRP A 389 13.79 0.54 6.63
C TRP A 389 15.04 1.17 7.22
N LEU A 390 16.11 0.40 7.40
CA LEU A 390 17.40 0.93 7.86
C LEU A 390 17.95 2.01 6.94
N ARG A 391 17.77 1.93 5.63
CA ARG A 391 18.14 3.00 4.70
C ARG A 391 17.34 4.28 4.94
N ALA A 392 16.04 4.17 5.16
CA ALA A 392 15.22 5.33 5.50
C ALA A 392 15.69 5.99 6.81
N VAL A 393 16.00 5.17 7.83
CA VAL A 393 16.56 5.65 9.11
C VAL A 393 17.94 6.30 8.91
N GLN A 394 18.83 5.72 8.12
CA GLN A 394 20.14 6.29 7.81
C GLN A 394 20.02 7.64 7.09
N SER A 395 19.08 7.77 6.16
CA SER A 395 18.80 9.06 5.53
C SER A 395 18.35 10.09 6.57
N THR A 396 17.42 9.71 7.43
CA THR A 396 16.88 10.57 8.51
C THR A 396 18.00 11.02 9.48
N ALA A 397 18.87 10.09 9.87
CA ALA A 397 19.99 10.39 10.77
C ALA A 397 21.03 11.33 10.13
N ARG A 398 21.42 11.08 8.88
CA ARG A 398 22.38 11.92 8.17
C ARG A 398 21.89 13.34 7.90
N THR A 399 20.59 13.50 7.71
CA THR A 399 19.96 14.81 7.52
C THR A 399 19.57 15.49 8.84
N GLN A 400 19.84 14.85 9.97
CA GLN A 400 19.45 15.31 11.32
C GLN A 400 17.97 15.66 11.39
N THR A 401 17.12 14.91 10.65
CA THR A 401 15.68 15.16 10.57
C THR A 401 15.00 14.78 11.89
N GLY A 402 14.22 15.68 12.44
CA GLY A 402 13.44 15.43 13.66
C GLY A 402 12.09 14.76 13.39
N THR A 403 11.46 15.06 12.24
CA THR A 403 10.18 14.46 11.88
C THR A 403 10.14 14.06 10.41
N VAL A 404 9.74 12.81 10.16
CA VAL A 404 9.47 12.29 8.82
C VAL A 404 7.96 12.16 8.64
N PHE A 405 7.41 12.93 7.72
CA PHE A 405 5.99 12.81 7.36
C PHE A 405 5.78 11.69 6.35
N THR A 406 4.73 10.90 6.57
CA THR A 406 4.32 9.81 5.67
C THR A 406 2.91 10.04 5.15
N LEU A 407 2.60 9.46 4.00
CA LEU A 407 1.28 9.51 3.39
C LEU A 407 0.45 8.23 3.64
N SER A 408 0.95 7.35 4.51
CA SER A 408 0.29 6.13 4.97
C SER A 408 0.53 5.95 6.47
N GLY A 409 -0.51 5.64 7.22
CA GLY A 409 -0.41 5.37 8.66
C GLY A 409 0.46 4.16 8.97
N LEU A 410 0.42 3.13 8.12
CA LEU A 410 1.25 1.94 8.29
C LEU A 410 2.73 2.25 8.12
N SER A 411 3.10 3.05 7.11
CA SER A 411 4.49 3.50 6.93
C SER A 411 4.99 4.29 8.15
N ALA A 412 4.14 5.13 8.74
CA ALA A 412 4.50 5.84 9.98
C ALA A 412 4.78 4.89 11.14
N LEU A 413 3.94 3.87 11.35
CA LEU A 413 4.12 2.87 12.40
C LEU A 413 5.43 2.10 12.24
N GLU A 414 5.69 1.60 11.04
CA GLU A 414 6.87 0.81 10.75
C GLU A 414 8.16 1.62 10.85
N LEU A 415 8.17 2.82 10.26
CA LEU A 415 9.32 3.71 10.35
C LEU A 415 9.60 4.12 11.81
N ASN A 416 8.57 4.39 12.61
CA ASN A 416 8.74 4.69 14.04
C ASN A 416 9.36 3.53 14.81
N PHE A 417 9.01 2.29 14.48
CA PHE A 417 9.65 1.12 15.10
C PHE A 417 11.16 1.12 14.88
N TYR A 418 11.60 1.36 13.64
CA TYR A 418 13.02 1.38 13.30
C TYR A 418 13.74 2.65 13.79
N LEU A 419 13.09 3.81 13.70
CA LEU A 419 13.62 5.06 14.26
C LEU A 419 13.86 4.94 15.77
N LYS A 420 12.88 4.45 16.50
CA LYS A 420 13.02 4.24 17.96
C LYS A 420 14.20 3.36 18.33
N LYS A 421 14.52 2.38 17.49
CA LYS A 421 15.62 1.43 17.72
C LYS A 421 16.99 2.01 17.35
N PHE A 422 17.09 2.78 16.27
CA PHE A 422 18.36 3.17 15.66
C PHE A 422 18.62 4.68 15.63
N TYR A 423 17.59 5.50 15.72
CA TYR A 423 17.69 6.96 15.74
C TYR A 423 16.52 7.59 16.54
N PRO A 424 16.52 7.45 17.88
CA PRO A 424 15.38 7.80 18.74
C PRO A 424 15.10 9.30 18.84
N SER A 425 15.97 10.16 18.35
CA SER A 425 15.75 11.62 18.28
C SER A 425 14.77 12.03 17.18
N ALA A 426 14.44 11.13 16.25
CA ALA A 426 13.46 11.37 15.19
C ALA A 426 12.20 10.55 15.39
N LYS A 427 11.10 11.04 14.81
CA LYS A 427 9.82 10.33 14.74
C LYS A 427 9.25 10.36 13.32
N ALA A 428 8.44 9.38 12.99
CA ALA A 428 7.60 9.41 11.81
C ALA A 428 6.15 9.74 12.20
N ASP A 429 5.49 10.56 11.40
CA ASP A 429 4.10 10.92 11.63
C ASP A 429 3.33 11.00 10.32
N HIS A 430 2.02 10.85 10.39
CA HIS A 430 1.20 10.95 9.20
C HIS A 430 0.96 12.42 8.82
N PHE A 431 0.96 12.71 7.53
CA PHE A 431 0.87 14.05 6.96
C PHE A 431 -0.31 14.90 7.50
N VAL A 432 -1.45 14.27 7.81
CA VAL A 432 -2.61 14.96 8.37
C VAL A 432 -2.35 15.55 9.77
N ARG A 433 -1.36 15.05 10.51
CA ARG A 433 -0.97 15.57 11.82
C ARG A 433 -0.46 17.01 11.79
N LEU A 434 -0.18 17.54 10.61
CA LEU A 434 0.09 18.97 10.44
C LEU A 434 -1.07 19.87 10.93
N ASN A 435 -2.29 19.34 11.02
CA ASN A 435 -3.46 20.09 11.50
C ASN A 435 -3.85 19.77 12.95
N GLY A 436 -3.02 19.05 13.69
CA GLY A 436 -3.19 18.79 15.12
C GLY A 436 -3.69 17.40 15.50
#